data_fc8aee64ad12945b852dffeaddbe024c
#
_entry.id   fc8aee64ad12945b852dffeaddbe024c
#
_cell.length_a   1.000
_cell.length_b   1.000
_cell.length_c   1.000
_cell.angle_alpha   90.00
_cell.angle_beta   90.00
_cell.angle_gamma   90.00
#
_symmetry.space_group_name_H-M   'P 1'
#
loop_
_entity.id
_entity.type
_entity.pdbx_description
1 polymer ?
#
loop_
_entity_poly.entity_id
_entity_poly.type
_entity_poly.pdbx_seq_one_letter_code
_entity_poly.pdbx_strand_id
1 'polypeptide(L)'
;MTDSGITFTVDATQPSHQRLKVAIHIKAPFLKPKLTLSFPRWVPGSYFLREPIQHVTDLSVCDEAGGELAFSRKEVDSIVISDVQSCKHVTVEYQLLAVDLTVRSNHFDKSHLHMMPPFTWFLPTSGIDSDRMNRQHSIQFSLPKSWTVTTQLDKIGGEEGNA
;
A
#
# COMPACT_ATOMS: atom_id res chain seq x y z
N MET A 1 -21.01 -3.44 5.99
CA MET A 1 -19.77 -3.05 6.70
C MET A 1 -19.44 -1.62 6.34
N THR A 2 -18.96 -0.81 7.28
CA THR A 2 -18.61 0.60 7.01
C THR A 2 -17.24 0.69 6.34
N ASP A 3 -17.15 1.50 5.27
CA ASP A 3 -15.90 1.81 4.56
C ASP A 3 -14.86 2.41 5.53
N SER A 4 -13.63 1.96 5.45
CA SER A 4 -12.51 2.52 6.24
C SER A 4 -12.07 3.89 5.73
N GLY A 5 -12.39 4.22 4.48
CA GLY A 5 -11.83 5.35 3.75
C GLY A 5 -10.36 5.17 3.38
N ILE A 6 -9.87 3.92 3.36
CA ILE A 6 -8.51 3.57 2.93
C ILE A 6 -8.62 2.62 1.75
N THR A 7 -8.00 2.99 0.63
CA THR A 7 -7.92 2.18 -0.58
C THR A 7 -6.46 1.98 -0.96
N PHE A 8 -6.12 0.75 -1.28
CA PHE A 8 -4.80 0.37 -1.79
C PHE A 8 -4.90 0.12 -3.29
N THR A 9 -3.93 0.58 -4.06
CA THR A 9 -3.84 0.29 -5.49
C THR A 9 -2.49 -0.32 -5.82
N VAL A 10 -2.49 -1.27 -6.74
CA VAL A 10 -1.27 -1.91 -7.25
C VAL A 10 -1.35 -1.93 -8.77
N ASP A 11 -0.40 -1.27 -9.41
CA ASP A 11 -0.20 -1.36 -10.86
C ASP A 11 0.95 -2.32 -11.16
N ALA A 12 0.61 -3.44 -11.78
CA ALA A 12 1.51 -4.48 -12.25
C ALA A 12 1.43 -4.65 -13.78
N THR A 13 1.15 -3.59 -14.52
CA THR A 13 1.02 -3.65 -15.99
C THR A 13 2.35 -3.79 -16.72
N GLN A 14 3.48 -3.55 -16.04
CA GLN A 14 4.82 -3.59 -16.64
C GLN A 14 5.76 -4.64 -15.99
N PRO A 15 5.52 -5.93 -16.23
CA PRO A 15 6.25 -7.01 -15.53
C PRO A 15 7.76 -7.06 -15.84
N SER A 16 8.22 -6.46 -16.90
CA SER A 16 9.64 -6.43 -17.24
C SER A 16 10.51 -5.63 -16.26
N HIS A 17 9.90 -4.74 -15.48
CA HIS A 17 10.62 -3.88 -14.53
C HIS A 17 10.80 -4.51 -13.17
N GLN A 18 10.08 -5.60 -12.84
CA GLN A 18 10.05 -6.22 -11.52
C GLN A 18 9.74 -5.22 -10.39
N ARG A 19 8.98 -4.16 -10.71
CA ARG A 19 8.56 -3.10 -9.81
C ARG A 19 7.06 -2.92 -9.88
N LEU A 20 6.43 -2.93 -8.73
CA LEU A 20 5.03 -2.60 -8.57
C LEU A 20 4.92 -1.10 -8.32
N LYS A 21 3.99 -0.43 -8.97
CA LYS A 21 3.58 0.91 -8.53
C LYS A 21 2.47 0.73 -7.52
N VAL A 22 2.68 1.26 -6.35
CA VAL A 22 1.76 1.13 -5.21
C VAL A 22 1.27 2.50 -4.82
N ALA A 23 -0.04 2.64 -4.60
CA ALA A 23 -0.58 3.84 -3.97
C ALA A 23 -1.53 3.49 -2.83
N ILE A 24 -1.57 4.38 -1.83
CA ILE A 24 -2.44 4.29 -0.68
C ILE A 24 -3.21 5.60 -0.59
N HIS A 25 -4.53 5.50 -0.71
CA HIS A 25 -5.43 6.64 -0.63
C HIS A 25 -6.12 6.62 0.74
N ILE A 26 -5.92 7.66 1.52
CA ILE A 26 -6.46 7.78 2.88
C ILE A 26 -7.35 9.02 2.95
N LYS A 27 -8.66 8.81 3.09
CA LYS A 27 -9.65 9.90 3.23
C LYS A 27 -9.63 10.48 4.65
N ALA A 28 -9.95 11.76 4.77
CA ALA A 28 -10.24 12.40 6.05
C ALA A 28 -11.37 11.66 6.83
N PRO A 29 -11.53 11.86 8.13
CA PRO A 29 -10.86 12.85 8.95
C PRO A 29 -9.47 12.41 9.44
N PHE A 30 -8.57 13.38 9.55
CA PHE A 30 -7.28 13.24 10.21
C PHE A 30 -7.36 13.85 11.60
N LEU A 31 -7.05 13.05 12.63
CA LEU A 31 -7.21 13.45 14.03
C LEU A 31 -6.05 14.30 14.56
N LYS A 32 -4.93 14.31 13.84
CA LYS A 32 -3.71 15.03 14.22
C LYS A 32 -3.12 15.73 13.01
N PRO A 33 -2.30 16.80 13.21
CA PRO A 33 -1.58 17.46 12.10
C PRO A 33 -0.61 16.53 11.35
N LYS A 34 -0.19 15.45 12.02
CA LYS A 34 0.75 14.48 11.47
C LYS A 34 0.10 13.12 11.31
N LEU A 35 0.33 12.50 10.17
CA LEU A 35 -0.04 11.12 9.85
C LEU A 35 1.24 10.26 9.84
N THR A 36 1.26 9.20 10.62
CA THR A 36 2.37 8.23 10.61
C THR A 36 1.93 6.96 9.89
N LEU A 37 2.74 6.52 8.95
CA LEU A 37 2.58 5.26 8.25
C LEU A 37 3.80 4.38 8.50
N SER A 38 3.57 3.08 8.68
CA SER A 38 4.65 2.12 8.92
C SER A 38 4.43 0.83 8.14
N PHE A 39 5.52 0.21 7.68
CA PHE A 39 5.48 -1.18 7.24
C PHE A 39 5.48 -2.11 8.46
N PRO A 40 4.70 -3.20 8.44
CA PRO A 40 4.87 -4.28 9.39
C PRO A 40 6.28 -4.88 9.26
N ARG A 41 6.98 -5.02 10.37
CA ARG A 41 8.33 -5.64 10.40
C ARG A 41 8.30 -7.11 10.74
N TRP A 42 7.18 -7.58 11.23
CA TRP A 42 7.01 -8.96 11.66
C TRP A 42 5.64 -9.49 11.26
N VAL A 43 5.60 -10.76 10.93
CA VAL A 43 4.37 -11.51 10.67
C VAL A 43 4.36 -12.80 11.48
N PRO A 44 3.20 -13.30 11.93
CA PRO A 44 3.09 -14.57 12.62
C PRO A 44 3.78 -15.71 11.87
N GLY A 45 4.54 -16.53 12.59
CA GLY A 45 5.32 -17.63 12.01
C GLY A 45 6.70 -17.23 11.46
N SER A 46 7.09 -15.96 11.50
CA SER A 46 8.44 -15.52 11.15
C SER A 46 9.30 -15.36 12.41
N TYR A 47 10.51 -15.91 12.38
CA TYR A 47 11.49 -15.75 13.47
C TYR A 47 12.40 -14.53 13.27
N PHE A 48 12.26 -13.82 12.15
CA PHE A 48 13.12 -12.69 11.80
C PHE A 48 12.28 -11.44 11.57
N LEU A 49 12.80 -10.31 12.01
CA LEU A 49 12.32 -8.99 11.60
C LEU A 49 12.66 -8.78 10.12
N ARG A 50 11.77 -8.08 9.42
CA ARG A 50 11.90 -7.75 8.01
C ARG A 50 11.91 -6.24 7.83
N GLU A 51 12.53 -5.79 6.78
CA GLU A 51 12.64 -4.36 6.44
C GLU A 51 12.13 -4.12 5.00
N PRO A 52 10.82 -4.28 4.74
CA PRO A 52 10.27 -4.14 3.39
C PRO A 52 10.50 -2.75 2.80
N ILE A 53 10.65 -1.72 3.62
CA ILE A 53 10.93 -0.35 3.17
C ILE A 53 12.24 -0.21 2.38
N GLN A 54 13.20 -1.13 2.53
CA GLN A 54 14.43 -1.14 1.72
C GLN A 54 14.17 -1.34 0.23
N HIS A 55 13.02 -1.92 -0.13
CA HIS A 55 12.59 -2.15 -1.52
C HIS A 55 11.77 -0.99 -2.09
N VAL A 56 11.50 0.05 -1.29
CA VAL A 56 10.71 1.22 -1.68
C VAL A 56 11.60 2.26 -2.33
N THR A 57 11.21 2.70 -3.52
CA THR A 57 11.80 3.83 -4.26
C THR A 57 10.72 4.80 -4.71
N ASP A 58 11.12 5.99 -5.13
CA ASP A 58 10.23 7.01 -5.73
C ASP A 58 9.01 7.33 -4.85
N LEU A 59 9.24 7.42 -3.54
CA LEU A 59 8.21 7.73 -2.57
C LEU A 59 7.80 9.20 -2.68
N SER A 60 6.51 9.42 -2.88
CA SER A 60 5.90 10.74 -2.92
C SER A 60 4.60 10.77 -2.11
N VAL A 61 4.20 11.93 -1.66
CA VAL A 61 2.96 12.14 -0.91
C VAL A 61 2.29 13.40 -1.42
N CYS A 62 1.00 13.34 -1.72
CA CYS A 62 0.23 14.48 -2.17
C CYS A 62 -1.16 14.55 -1.52
N ASP A 63 -1.74 15.75 -1.56
CA ASP A 63 -3.11 16.04 -1.18
C ASP A 63 -4.10 15.79 -2.34
N GLU A 64 -5.36 16.13 -2.16
CA GLU A 64 -6.43 15.98 -3.14
C GLU A 64 -6.29 16.86 -4.40
N ALA A 65 -5.49 17.90 -4.34
CA ALA A 65 -5.21 18.79 -5.46
C ALA A 65 -3.92 18.41 -6.22
N GLY A 66 -3.21 17.36 -5.75
CA GLY A 66 -1.90 16.97 -6.25
C GLY A 66 -0.76 17.82 -5.69
N GLY A 67 -1.03 18.63 -4.66
CA GLY A 67 -0.01 19.39 -3.93
C GLY A 67 0.90 18.47 -3.12
N GLU A 68 2.20 18.60 -3.25
CA GLU A 68 3.16 17.80 -2.49
C GLU A 68 3.08 18.10 -1.00
N LEU A 69 3.03 17.05 -0.19
CA LEU A 69 3.05 17.10 1.26
C LEU A 69 4.44 16.70 1.78
N ALA A 70 4.95 17.48 2.72
CA ALA A 70 6.22 17.19 3.35
C ALA A 70 6.14 15.95 4.22
N PHE A 71 7.10 15.03 4.05
CA PHE A 71 7.24 13.87 4.90
C PHE A 71 8.70 13.66 5.30
N SER A 72 8.90 12.91 6.37
CA SER A 72 10.23 12.52 6.85
C SER A 72 10.23 11.08 7.33
N ARG A 73 11.37 10.40 7.25
CA ARG A 73 11.55 9.10 7.91
C ARG A 73 11.66 9.34 9.42
N LYS A 74 10.88 8.57 10.19
CA LYS A 74 10.92 8.62 11.66
C LYS A 74 11.76 7.50 12.23
N GLU A 75 11.56 6.30 11.70
CA GLU A 75 12.26 5.08 12.08
C GLU A 75 12.62 4.31 10.81
N VAL A 76 13.24 3.14 10.97
CA VAL A 76 13.68 2.31 9.83
C VAL A 76 12.51 1.92 8.91
N ASP A 77 11.31 1.78 9.45
CA ASP A 77 10.13 1.24 8.80
C ASP A 77 8.98 2.24 8.67
N SER A 78 9.16 3.51 9.07
CA SER A 78 8.06 4.47 9.15
C SER A 78 8.38 5.84 8.54
N ILE A 79 7.31 6.47 8.06
CA ILE A 79 7.29 7.86 7.59
C ILE A 79 6.27 8.67 8.37
N VAL A 80 6.54 9.95 8.53
CA VAL A 80 5.63 10.94 9.12
C VAL A 80 5.34 12.01 8.09
N ILE A 81 4.07 12.17 7.75
CA ILE A 81 3.56 13.18 6.82
C ILE A 81 3.03 14.33 7.67
N SER A 82 3.40 15.55 7.31
CA SER A 82 3.01 16.77 8.02
C SER A 82 1.78 17.44 7.38
N ASP A 83 1.09 18.27 8.18
CA ASP A 83 0.04 19.19 7.75
C ASP A 83 -1.18 18.56 7.09
N VAL A 84 -1.51 17.31 7.45
CA VAL A 84 -2.61 16.54 6.86
C VAL A 84 -4.00 16.97 7.31
N GLN A 85 -4.17 17.76 8.39
CA GLN A 85 -5.49 18.06 8.97
C GLN A 85 -6.43 18.82 8.02
N SER A 86 -5.89 19.64 7.13
CA SER A 86 -6.66 20.39 6.15
C SER A 86 -6.97 19.61 4.87
N CYS A 87 -6.35 18.45 4.69
CA CYS A 87 -6.54 17.63 3.49
C CYS A 87 -7.88 16.87 3.56
N LYS A 88 -8.54 16.72 2.42
CA LYS A 88 -9.70 15.83 2.27
C LYS A 88 -9.28 14.38 2.10
N HIS A 89 -8.15 14.16 1.43
CA HIS A 89 -7.46 12.89 1.41
C HIS A 89 -5.95 13.10 1.21
N VAL A 90 -5.20 12.08 1.57
CA VAL A 90 -3.76 11.96 1.34
C VAL A 90 -3.51 10.75 0.47
N THR A 91 -2.70 10.92 -0.56
CA THR A 91 -2.22 9.83 -1.42
C THR A 91 -0.72 9.65 -1.20
N VAL A 92 -0.32 8.41 -0.93
CA VAL A 92 1.09 8.01 -0.80
C VAL A 92 1.41 7.06 -1.94
N GLU A 93 2.35 7.43 -2.79
CA GLU A 93 2.76 6.65 -3.96
C GLU A 93 4.22 6.24 -3.85
N TYR A 94 4.55 5.04 -4.31
CA TYR A 94 5.92 4.54 -4.38
C TYR A 94 6.05 3.38 -5.36
N GLN A 95 7.29 3.08 -5.73
CA GLN A 95 7.62 1.84 -6.41
C GLN A 95 8.18 0.83 -5.40
N LEU A 96 7.76 -0.42 -5.55
CA LEU A 96 8.20 -1.53 -4.73
C LEU A 96 8.94 -2.56 -5.60
N LEU A 97 10.22 -2.79 -5.31
CA LEU A 97 11.01 -3.81 -5.97
C LEU A 97 10.54 -5.20 -5.54
N ALA A 98 10.27 -6.09 -6.49
CA ALA A 98 9.66 -7.40 -6.28
C ALA A 98 10.40 -8.48 -7.06
N VAL A 99 11.65 -8.77 -6.68
CA VAL A 99 12.55 -9.70 -7.39
C VAL A 99 12.63 -11.08 -6.76
N ASP A 100 12.41 -11.19 -5.45
CA ASP A 100 12.64 -12.42 -4.71
C ASP A 100 11.38 -13.28 -4.63
N LEU A 101 11.44 -14.49 -5.18
CA LEU A 101 10.33 -15.46 -5.08
C LEU A 101 10.47 -16.30 -3.80
N THR A 102 9.89 -15.80 -2.73
CA THR A 102 9.78 -16.53 -1.46
C THR A 102 8.38 -16.33 -0.85
N VAL A 103 8.01 -17.16 0.10
CA VAL A 103 6.75 -17.00 0.86
C VAL A 103 6.73 -15.74 1.76
N ARG A 104 7.78 -14.94 1.75
CA ARG A 104 7.98 -13.78 2.64
C ARG A 104 8.37 -12.51 1.90
N SER A 105 8.29 -12.50 0.58
CA SER A 105 8.65 -11.38 -0.29
C SER A 105 7.65 -11.22 -1.41
N ASN A 106 7.69 -10.08 -2.07
CA ASN A 106 6.94 -9.88 -3.30
C ASN A 106 7.82 -10.32 -4.48
N HIS A 107 7.19 -11.00 -5.43
CA HIS A 107 7.82 -11.37 -6.69
C HIS A 107 6.96 -10.94 -7.87
N PHE A 108 7.58 -10.32 -8.86
CA PHE A 108 6.88 -9.86 -10.05
C PHE A 108 7.75 -10.05 -11.30
N ASP A 109 7.27 -10.84 -12.22
CA ASP A 109 7.90 -11.06 -13.51
C ASP A 109 6.86 -11.18 -14.65
N LYS A 110 7.30 -11.60 -15.82
CA LYS A 110 6.42 -11.74 -17.00
C LYS A 110 5.41 -12.87 -16.88
N SER A 111 5.57 -13.77 -15.92
CA SER A 111 4.70 -14.95 -15.76
C SER A 111 3.63 -14.75 -14.67
N HIS A 112 3.98 -14.06 -13.59
CA HIS A 112 3.07 -13.88 -12.47
C HIS A 112 3.49 -12.78 -11.50
N LEU A 113 2.56 -12.41 -10.63
CA LEU A 113 2.78 -11.60 -9.44
C LEU A 113 2.42 -12.41 -8.20
N HIS A 114 3.39 -12.61 -7.30
CA HIS A 114 3.15 -13.08 -5.94
C HIS A 114 3.26 -11.90 -4.99
N MET A 115 2.20 -11.63 -4.23
CA MET A 115 2.18 -10.56 -3.26
C MET A 115 2.10 -11.07 -1.84
N MET A 116 2.92 -10.48 -0.97
CA MET A 116 2.85 -10.64 0.47
C MET A 116 2.31 -9.33 1.09
N PRO A 117 1.00 -9.26 1.40
CA PRO A 117 0.35 -8.01 1.79
C PRO A 117 1.05 -7.23 2.91
N PRO A 118 1.51 -7.85 4.01
CA PRO A 118 2.21 -7.14 5.07
C PRO A 118 3.51 -6.45 4.60
N PHE A 119 4.10 -6.90 3.51
CA PHE A 119 5.35 -6.35 2.96
C PHE A 119 5.14 -5.56 1.68
N THR A 120 3.88 -5.23 1.37
CA THR A 120 3.52 -4.45 0.19
C THR A 120 3.12 -3.03 0.55
N TRP A 121 2.45 -2.81 1.69
CA TRP A 121 1.86 -1.52 2.03
C TRP A 121 2.33 -0.94 3.34
N PHE A 122 2.51 0.38 3.33
CA PHE A 122 2.46 1.15 4.56
C PHE A 122 1.05 1.11 5.16
N LEU A 123 0.97 1.00 6.46
CA LEU A 123 -0.29 1.05 7.21
C LEU A 123 -0.30 2.26 8.14
N PRO A 124 -1.41 2.99 8.26
CA PRO A 124 -1.55 4.07 9.22
C PRO A 124 -1.41 3.56 10.66
N THR A 125 -0.50 4.14 11.41
CA THR A 125 -0.25 3.80 12.82
C THR A 125 -0.57 4.94 13.78
N SER A 126 -0.70 6.17 13.27
CA SER A 126 -1.14 7.34 14.05
C SER A 126 -1.67 8.42 13.10
N GLY A 127 -2.54 9.28 13.61
CA GLY A 127 -3.09 10.43 12.87
C GLY A 127 -4.50 10.22 12.34
N ILE A 128 -4.99 8.99 12.32
CA ILE A 128 -6.39 8.63 12.04
C ILE A 128 -7.00 7.91 13.24
N ASP A 129 -8.32 7.71 13.20
CA ASP A 129 -9.02 6.85 14.15
C ASP A 129 -8.56 5.39 13.96
N SER A 130 -8.09 4.76 15.05
CA SER A 130 -7.60 3.38 15.04
C SER A 130 -8.67 2.37 14.61
N ASP A 131 -9.94 2.64 14.89
CA ASP A 131 -11.05 1.76 14.50
C ASP A 131 -11.21 1.64 12.99
N ARG A 132 -10.70 2.63 12.23
CA ARG A 132 -10.68 2.55 10.76
C ARG A 132 -9.86 1.37 10.25
N MET A 133 -8.81 0.97 10.96
CA MET A 133 -7.99 -0.19 10.57
C MET A 133 -8.74 -1.53 10.74
N ASN A 134 -9.82 -1.55 11.53
CA ASN A 134 -10.68 -2.72 11.72
C ASN A 134 -11.88 -2.76 10.75
N ARG A 135 -12.01 -1.75 9.88
CA ARG A 135 -13.08 -1.67 8.88
C ARG A 135 -12.66 -2.31 7.56
N GLN A 136 -13.58 -2.40 6.63
CA GLN A 136 -13.31 -2.93 5.29
C GLN A 136 -12.38 -2.01 4.51
N HIS A 137 -11.28 -2.54 4.02
CA HIS A 137 -10.38 -1.91 3.06
C HIS A 137 -10.63 -2.46 1.67
N SER A 138 -10.34 -1.66 0.64
CA SER A 138 -10.38 -2.12 -0.74
C SER A 138 -8.97 -2.15 -1.34
N ILE A 139 -8.76 -3.13 -2.21
CA ILE A 139 -7.54 -3.24 -3.02
C ILE A 139 -7.96 -3.22 -4.48
N GLN A 140 -7.32 -2.39 -5.29
CA GLN A 140 -7.53 -2.31 -6.72
C GLN A 140 -6.26 -2.74 -7.45
N PHE A 141 -6.42 -3.60 -8.45
CA PHE A 141 -5.32 -4.11 -9.25
C PHE A 141 -5.44 -3.60 -10.69
N SER A 142 -4.33 -3.10 -11.24
CA SER A 142 -4.14 -2.92 -12.67
C SER A 142 -3.16 -3.97 -13.15
N LEU A 143 -3.63 -4.91 -13.99
CA LEU A 143 -2.89 -6.09 -14.40
C LEU A 143 -2.81 -6.20 -15.92
N PRO A 144 -1.87 -6.97 -16.49
CA PRO A 144 -1.91 -7.36 -17.89
C PRO A 144 -3.24 -8.06 -18.24
N LYS A 145 -3.78 -7.82 -19.42
CA LYS A 145 -5.12 -8.30 -19.85
C LYS A 145 -5.35 -9.81 -19.72
N SER A 146 -4.28 -10.60 -19.80
CA SER A 146 -4.35 -12.07 -19.73
C SER A 146 -4.21 -12.63 -18.31
N TRP A 147 -4.05 -11.76 -17.30
CA TRP A 147 -3.81 -12.20 -15.93
C TRP A 147 -5.11 -12.28 -15.14
N THR A 148 -5.16 -13.25 -14.25
CA THR A 148 -6.25 -13.46 -13.30
C THR A 148 -5.75 -13.29 -11.88
N VAL A 149 -6.64 -12.90 -10.96
CA VAL A 149 -6.34 -12.74 -9.54
C VAL A 149 -6.83 -13.96 -8.77
N THR A 150 -5.93 -14.59 -8.02
CA THR A 150 -6.28 -15.63 -7.05
C THR A 150 -6.04 -15.08 -5.65
N THR A 151 -7.07 -14.99 -4.84
CA THR A 151 -7.02 -14.41 -3.49
C THR A 151 -8.11 -15.00 -2.61
N GLN A 152 -7.95 -14.87 -1.29
CA GLN A 152 -8.99 -15.20 -0.29
C GLN A 152 -9.93 -13.99 -0.01
N LEU A 153 -9.69 -12.85 -0.65
CA LEU A 153 -10.50 -11.64 -0.47
C LEU A 153 -11.76 -11.72 -1.33
N ASP A 154 -12.83 -11.11 -0.86
CA ASP A 154 -14.08 -11.00 -1.62
C ASP A 154 -13.92 -10.03 -2.79
N LYS A 155 -14.41 -10.41 -3.95
CA LYS A 155 -14.48 -9.54 -5.13
C LYS A 155 -15.67 -8.58 -4.99
N ILE A 156 -15.39 -7.28 -4.99
CA ILE A 156 -16.42 -6.23 -4.82
C ILE A 156 -16.70 -5.42 -6.09
N GLY A 157 -15.94 -5.63 -7.17
CA GLY A 157 -16.10 -4.93 -8.45
C GLY A 157 -15.17 -5.51 -9.52
N GLY A 158 -15.29 -5.03 -10.75
CA GLY A 158 -14.53 -5.46 -11.92
C GLY A 158 -15.44 -6.05 -13.00
N GLU A 159 -15.01 -5.98 -14.27
CA GLU A 159 -15.75 -6.59 -15.38
C GLU A 159 -15.72 -8.13 -15.22
N GLU A 160 -16.85 -8.78 -15.51
CA GLU A 160 -16.91 -10.23 -15.67
C GLU A 160 -16.04 -10.62 -16.87
N GLY A 161 -14.88 -11.15 -16.64
CA GLY A 161 -13.96 -11.57 -17.70
C GLY A 161 -12.52 -11.78 -17.25
N ASN A 162 -12.16 -11.31 -16.05
CA ASN A 162 -10.84 -11.53 -15.44
C ASN A 162 -10.99 -12.20 -14.07
N ALA A 163 -11.66 -13.32 -14.03
CA ALA A 163 -11.61 -14.25 -12.93
C ALA A 163 -10.74 -15.46 -13.30
#